data_6cbc278724d0c7692f7521d2369a8eae
#
_entry.id   6cbc278724d0c7692f7521d2369a8eae
#
_cell.length_a   1.000
_cell.length_b   1.000
_cell.length_c   1.000
_cell.angle_alpha   90.00
_cell.angle_beta   90.00
_cell.angle_gamma   90.00
#
_symmetry.space_group_name_H-M   'P 1'
#
loop_
_entity.id
_entity.type
_entity.pdbx_description
1 polymer ?
#
loop_
_entity_poly.entity_id
_entity_poly.type
_entity_poly.pdbx_seq_one_letter_code
_entity_poly.pdbx_strand_id
1 'polypeptide(L)'
;MQEIDVYCVNVGTKYNSEYVYKLKSAVEKHLKLPHKFWCITDKPELYPFSIKSDDLPGYWNKISIFKHTGTCLYFDLDVIIHNSIDKLVSTTYKLINPVWKDPRKAKFVSDRPDIGTSLNNSSVMTWSNETKLYEKFMKDPEYYIFKYDGDDRFLSHETVFKTFDTNIIYSYRDGAHWQFDNTNFKYRPEYSVALFHQKPEIHDCLDHDIVKDNWI
;
A
#
# COMPACT_ATOMS: atom_id res chain seq x y z
N MET A 1 -14.91 -17.54 11.84
CA MET A 1 -14.06 -16.35 11.65
C MET A 1 -14.71 -15.51 10.56
N GLN A 2 -14.70 -14.19 10.71
CA GLN A 2 -15.20 -13.28 9.67
C GLN A 2 -14.27 -13.37 8.46
N GLU A 3 -14.84 -13.40 7.26
CA GLU A 3 -14.09 -13.38 6.01
C GLU A 3 -13.37 -12.02 5.86
N ILE A 4 -12.16 -12.02 5.34
CA ILE A 4 -11.33 -10.82 5.18
C ILE A 4 -11.48 -10.33 3.76
N ASP A 5 -11.69 -9.03 3.58
CA ASP A 5 -11.63 -8.40 2.27
C ASP A 5 -10.24 -7.81 2.01
N VAL A 6 -9.57 -8.30 0.98
CA VAL A 6 -8.25 -7.83 0.56
C VAL A 6 -8.38 -6.92 -0.66
N TYR A 7 -7.82 -5.74 -0.59
CA TYR A 7 -7.95 -4.70 -1.61
C TYR A 7 -6.62 -4.34 -2.26
N CYS A 8 -6.66 -4.03 -3.55
CA CYS A 8 -5.67 -3.22 -4.24
C CYS A 8 -6.38 -2.12 -5.06
N VAL A 9 -5.60 -1.16 -5.55
CA VAL A 9 -6.09 -0.09 -6.43
C VAL A 9 -5.27 -0.08 -7.70
N ASN A 10 -5.94 -0.17 -8.86
CA ASN A 10 -5.33 -0.05 -10.17
C ASN A 10 -6.12 0.94 -11.03
N VAL A 11 -5.73 2.19 -11.01
CA VAL A 11 -6.32 3.28 -11.79
C VAL A 11 -5.29 3.90 -12.73
N GLY A 12 -5.74 4.37 -13.89
CA GLY A 12 -4.89 4.96 -14.93
C GLY A 12 -4.06 3.90 -15.68
N THR A 13 -2.78 4.21 -15.93
CA THR A 13 -1.93 3.41 -16.84
C THR A 13 -0.57 3.05 -16.26
N LYS A 14 -0.31 3.36 -14.98
CA LYS A 14 1.00 3.09 -14.36
C LYS A 14 1.29 1.58 -14.32
N TYR A 15 0.30 0.79 -13.94
CA TYR A 15 0.41 -0.67 -13.84
C TYR A 15 -0.55 -1.35 -14.81
N ASN A 16 -0.08 -2.38 -15.50
CA ASN A 16 -0.90 -3.24 -16.32
C ASN A 16 -1.64 -4.28 -15.44
N SER A 17 -2.54 -5.06 -16.04
CA SER A 17 -3.32 -6.08 -15.34
C SER A 17 -2.49 -7.19 -14.71
N GLU A 18 -1.30 -7.45 -15.22
CA GLU A 18 -0.38 -8.46 -14.70
C GLU A 18 -0.05 -8.22 -13.22
N TYR A 19 0.18 -6.96 -12.83
CA TYR A 19 0.45 -6.59 -11.43
C TYR A 19 -0.68 -6.99 -10.49
N VAL A 20 -1.93 -6.79 -10.92
CA VAL A 20 -3.12 -7.15 -10.12
C VAL A 20 -3.24 -8.66 -9.96
N TYR A 21 -3.08 -9.42 -11.06
CA TYR A 21 -3.19 -10.88 -11.01
C TYR A 21 -2.05 -11.52 -10.21
N LYS A 22 -0.83 -11.02 -10.33
CA LYS A 22 0.32 -11.50 -9.55
C LYS A 22 0.16 -11.18 -8.07
N LEU A 23 -0.30 -9.98 -7.71
CA LEU A 23 -0.61 -9.66 -6.32
C LEU A 23 -1.71 -10.57 -5.78
N LYS A 24 -2.79 -10.80 -6.55
CA LYS A 24 -3.85 -11.72 -6.15
C LYS A 24 -3.31 -13.13 -5.92
N SER A 25 -2.51 -13.67 -6.82
CA SER A 25 -1.88 -15.00 -6.66
C SER A 25 -1.01 -15.06 -5.41
N ALA A 26 -0.23 -14.02 -5.13
CA ALA A 26 0.60 -13.93 -3.93
C ALA A 26 -0.24 -13.90 -2.64
N VAL A 27 -1.36 -13.15 -2.64
CA VAL A 27 -2.31 -13.14 -1.51
C VAL A 27 -2.89 -14.54 -1.30
N GLU A 28 -3.39 -15.21 -2.33
CA GLU A 28 -3.95 -16.57 -2.25
C GLU A 28 -2.93 -17.58 -1.73
N LYS A 29 -1.67 -17.45 -2.12
CA LYS A 29 -0.57 -18.32 -1.67
C LYS A 29 -0.23 -18.11 -0.19
N HIS A 30 -0.21 -16.86 0.28
CA HIS A 30 0.40 -16.47 1.55
C HIS A 30 -0.58 -16.04 2.65
N LEU A 31 -1.86 -15.81 2.35
CA LEU A 31 -2.94 -15.60 3.33
C LEU A 31 -3.74 -16.89 3.51
N LYS A 32 -3.62 -17.52 4.67
CA LYS A 32 -4.32 -18.78 4.96
C LYS A 32 -5.71 -18.60 5.58
N LEU A 33 -6.02 -17.37 6.00
CA LEU A 33 -7.33 -17.02 6.52
C LEU A 33 -8.35 -16.89 5.38
N PRO A 34 -9.65 -17.22 5.61
CA PRO A 34 -10.70 -17.04 4.60
C PRO A 34 -10.75 -15.58 4.14
N HIS A 35 -10.67 -15.36 2.83
CA HIS A 35 -10.62 -14.03 2.26
C HIS A 35 -11.23 -13.94 0.86
N LYS A 36 -11.58 -12.69 0.48
CA LYS A 36 -11.89 -12.29 -0.89
C LYS A 36 -10.90 -11.23 -1.34
N PHE A 37 -10.59 -11.22 -2.63
CA PHE A 37 -9.71 -10.22 -3.23
C PHE A 37 -10.49 -9.29 -4.14
N TRP A 38 -10.23 -7.97 -4.03
CA TRP A 38 -10.90 -6.92 -4.75
C TRP A 38 -9.91 -5.93 -5.37
N CYS A 39 -10.17 -5.52 -6.60
CA CYS A 39 -9.43 -4.47 -7.27
C CYS A 39 -10.32 -3.25 -7.52
N ILE A 40 -10.01 -2.11 -6.87
CA ILE A 40 -10.66 -0.83 -7.19
C ILE A 40 -9.99 -0.27 -8.44
N THR A 41 -10.79 0.01 -9.50
CA THR A 41 -10.26 0.36 -10.80
C THR A 41 -11.20 1.26 -11.61
N ASP A 42 -10.63 2.06 -12.51
CA ASP A 42 -11.33 2.80 -13.54
C ASP A 42 -11.72 1.92 -14.76
N LYS A 43 -11.23 0.66 -14.81
CA LYS A 43 -11.45 -0.32 -15.87
C LYS A 43 -12.02 -1.63 -15.32
N PRO A 44 -13.27 -1.61 -14.83
CA PRO A 44 -13.85 -2.77 -14.13
C PRO A 44 -14.01 -4.01 -15.02
N GLU A 45 -14.03 -3.85 -16.33
CA GLU A 45 -14.10 -4.95 -17.30
C GLU A 45 -12.84 -5.83 -17.33
N LEU A 46 -11.72 -5.36 -16.78
CA LEU A 46 -10.45 -6.12 -16.79
C LEU A 46 -10.40 -7.23 -15.72
N TYR A 47 -11.25 -7.15 -14.69
CA TYR A 47 -11.17 -8.08 -13.56
C TYR A 47 -12.55 -8.54 -13.10
N PRO A 48 -12.80 -9.84 -12.94
CA PRO A 48 -14.08 -10.38 -12.43
C PRO A 48 -14.29 -10.05 -10.93
N PHE A 49 -13.27 -9.55 -10.25
CA PHE A 49 -13.25 -9.13 -8.85
C PHE A 49 -13.04 -7.61 -8.71
N SER A 50 -13.52 -6.84 -9.67
CA SER A 50 -13.36 -5.38 -9.68
C SER A 50 -14.46 -4.66 -8.91
N ILE A 51 -14.07 -3.50 -8.38
CA ILE A 51 -14.97 -2.47 -7.87
C ILE A 51 -14.63 -1.18 -8.62
N LYS A 52 -15.66 -0.50 -9.15
CA LYS A 52 -15.45 0.77 -9.85
C LYS A 52 -14.91 1.83 -8.88
N SER A 53 -13.86 2.55 -9.31
CA SER A 53 -13.27 3.67 -8.58
C SER A 53 -14.22 4.87 -8.50
N ASP A 54 -13.94 5.78 -7.55
CA ASP A 54 -14.68 7.04 -7.38
C ASP A 54 -14.19 8.18 -8.29
N ASP A 55 -13.35 7.86 -9.28
CA ASP A 55 -12.76 8.80 -10.22
C ASP A 55 -11.93 9.93 -9.54
N LEU A 56 -11.35 9.64 -8.37
CA LEU A 56 -10.41 10.53 -7.70
C LEU A 56 -9.08 10.59 -8.46
N PRO A 57 -8.30 11.67 -8.37
CA PRO A 57 -7.04 11.78 -9.11
C PRO A 57 -5.97 10.83 -8.58
N GLY A 58 -5.42 9.99 -9.47
CA GLY A 58 -4.27 9.12 -9.23
C GLY A 58 -4.39 8.26 -7.97
N TYR A 59 -3.38 8.34 -7.10
CA TYR A 59 -3.30 7.54 -5.86
C TYR A 59 -4.39 7.87 -4.82
N TRP A 60 -5.11 9.00 -4.95
CA TRP A 60 -6.22 9.34 -4.07
C TRP A 60 -7.40 8.37 -4.17
N ASN A 61 -7.50 7.59 -5.26
CA ASN A 61 -8.45 6.49 -5.36
C ASN A 61 -8.28 5.43 -4.25
N LYS A 62 -7.13 5.39 -3.58
CA LYS A 62 -6.90 4.55 -2.40
C LYS A 62 -7.89 4.86 -1.27
N ILE A 63 -8.34 6.10 -1.13
CA ILE A 63 -9.31 6.48 -0.09
C ILE A 63 -10.65 5.75 -0.24
N SER A 64 -11.01 5.32 -1.46
CA SER A 64 -12.22 4.55 -1.74
C SER A 64 -12.30 3.20 -1.00
N ILE A 65 -11.16 2.62 -0.59
CA ILE A 65 -11.15 1.37 0.18
C ILE A 65 -11.88 1.51 1.52
N PHE A 66 -11.88 2.70 2.11
CA PHE A 66 -12.51 2.96 3.41
C PHE A 66 -14.04 3.06 3.35
N LYS A 67 -14.67 2.95 2.17
CA LYS A 67 -16.12 2.73 2.07
C LYS A 67 -16.56 1.38 2.61
N HIS A 68 -15.65 0.42 2.62
CA HIS A 68 -15.94 -0.97 2.91
C HIS A 68 -15.81 -1.26 4.40
N THR A 69 -16.72 -2.07 4.90
CA THR A 69 -16.81 -2.49 6.31
C THR A 69 -16.25 -3.91 6.47
N GLY A 70 -16.10 -4.34 7.72
CA GLY A 70 -15.52 -5.64 8.03
C GLY A 70 -14.02 -5.56 8.26
N THR A 71 -13.37 -6.70 8.35
CA THR A 71 -11.90 -6.78 8.48
C THR A 71 -11.27 -6.72 7.10
N CYS A 72 -10.48 -5.70 6.88
CA CYS A 72 -9.90 -5.36 5.59
C CYS A 72 -8.38 -5.37 5.63
N LEU A 73 -7.77 -5.71 4.50
CA LEU A 73 -6.34 -5.67 4.25
C LEU A 73 -6.10 -5.01 2.89
N TYR A 74 -5.09 -4.17 2.76
CA TYR A 74 -4.75 -3.47 1.54
C TYR A 74 -3.29 -3.64 1.19
N PHE A 75 -3.01 -3.77 -0.10
CA PHE A 75 -1.67 -3.74 -0.68
C PHE A 75 -1.60 -2.81 -1.89
N ASP A 76 -0.55 -1.98 -1.96
CA ASP A 76 -0.14 -1.36 -3.22
C ASP A 76 0.30 -2.43 -4.23
N LEU A 77 0.29 -2.10 -5.52
CA LEU A 77 0.67 -3.05 -6.59
C LEU A 77 2.18 -3.26 -6.71
N ASP A 78 2.98 -2.38 -6.14
CA ASP A 78 4.44 -2.43 -6.13
C ASP A 78 5.00 -3.12 -4.87
N VAL A 79 4.33 -4.17 -4.43
CA VAL A 79 4.79 -5.01 -3.33
C VAL A 79 5.01 -6.46 -3.78
N ILE A 80 5.96 -7.14 -3.16
CA ILE A 80 6.15 -8.59 -3.30
C ILE A 80 5.87 -9.25 -1.96
N ILE A 81 4.91 -10.17 -1.94
CA ILE A 81 4.58 -11.01 -0.80
C ILE A 81 5.33 -12.33 -0.97
N HIS A 82 6.20 -12.68 -0.04
CA HIS A 82 7.04 -13.87 -0.16
C HIS A 82 6.96 -14.82 1.05
N ASN A 83 6.28 -14.42 2.13
CA ASN A 83 5.97 -15.27 3.28
C ASN A 83 4.55 -15.01 3.79
N SER A 84 4.12 -15.78 4.83
CA SER A 84 2.79 -15.65 5.43
C SER A 84 2.47 -14.22 5.85
N ILE A 85 1.28 -13.77 5.46
CA ILE A 85 0.73 -12.45 5.79
C ILE A 85 -0.42 -12.52 6.80
N ASP A 86 -0.70 -13.68 7.38
CA ASP A 86 -1.78 -13.85 8.37
C ASP A 86 -1.64 -12.86 9.55
N LYS A 87 -0.40 -12.55 9.95
CA LYS A 87 -0.09 -11.60 11.03
C LYS A 87 -0.40 -10.13 10.70
N LEU A 88 -0.61 -9.80 9.43
CA LEU A 88 -0.99 -8.45 9.01
C LEU A 88 -2.46 -8.16 9.27
N VAL A 89 -3.29 -9.20 9.36
CA VAL A 89 -4.73 -9.06 9.57
C VAL A 89 -5.02 -8.58 10.98
N SER A 90 -5.75 -7.48 11.10
CA SER A 90 -6.13 -6.89 12.38
C SER A 90 -7.41 -6.08 12.24
N THR A 91 -8.21 -6.05 13.29
CA THR A 91 -9.35 -5.13 13.40
C THR A 91 -8.95 -3.72 13.82
N THR A 92 -7.73 -3.54 14.30
CA THR A 92 -7.18 -2.22 14.59
C THR A 92 -6.59 -1.62 13.33
N TYR A 93 -6.87 -0.34 13.05
CA TYR A 93 -6.26 0.36 11.92
C TYR A 93 -4.75 0.47 12.10
N LYS A 94 -4.01 -0.06 11.13
CA LYS A 94 -2.54 -0.06 11.13
C LYS A 94 -1.98 0.40 9.80
N LEU A 95 -0.90 1.16 9.91
CA LEU A 95 -0.02 1.57 8.81
C LEU A 95 1.39 1.02 9.03
N ILE A 96 2.23 1.14 8.02
CA ILE A 96 3.63 0.75 8.12
C ILE A 96 4.40 1.84 8.88
N ASN A 97 5.23 1.43 9.85
CA ASN A 97 6.30 2.28 10.37
C ASN A 97 7.51 2.16 9.44
N PRO A 98 7.81 3.19 8.63
CA PRO A 98 8.87 3.13 7.64
C PRO A 98 10.25 3.37 8.29
N VAL A 99 10.73 2.41 9.06
CA VAL A 99 12.04 2.47 9.75
C VAL A 99 13.24 2.68 8.81
N TRP A 100 13.05 2.44 7.51
CA TRP A 100 14.04 2.74 6.47
C TRP A 100 14.11 4.22 6.09
N LYS A 101 13.10 5.03 6.42
CA LYS A 101 13.12 6.49 6.20
C LYS A 101 13.99 7.13 7.28
N ASP A 102 15.03 7.87 6.88
CA ASP A 102 15.78 8.70 7.82
C ASP A 102 14.97 9.97 8.14
N PRO A 103 14.50 10.17 9.38
CA PRO A 103 13.71 11.34 9.75
C PRO A 103 14.43 12.67 9.50
N ARG A 104 15.77 12.68 9.48
CA ARG A 104 16.56 13.87 9.23
C ARG A 104 16.54 14.26 7.77
N LYS A 105 16.49 13.27 6.87
CA LYS A 105 16.39 13.46 5.42
C LYS A 105 14.96 13.73 4.99
N ALA A 106 13.99 13.18 5.70
CA ALA A 106 12.58 13.39 5.41
C ALA A 106 12.15 14.86 5.43
N LYS A 107 12.85 15.71 6.19
CA LYS A 107 12.58 17.16 6.25
C LYS A 107 12.88 17.92 4.94
N PHE A 108 13.70 17.36 4.06
CA PHE A 108 14.09 18.01 2.80
C PHE A 108 13.17 17.68 1.63
N VAL A 109 12.19 16.84 1.85
CA VAL A 109 11.41 16.22 0.78
C VAL A 109 10.05 16.88 0.58
N SER A 110 9.65 17.70 1.52
CA SER A 110 8.34 18.34 1.45
C SER A 110 8.46 19.75 0.94
N ASP A 111 7.86 20.01 -0.22
CA ASP A 111 7.54 21.37 -0.66
C ASP A 111 6.49 22.03 0.25
N ARG A 112 6.00 21.29 1.23
CA ARG A 112 4.98 21.71 2.19
C ARG A 112 5.48 21.51 3.64
N PRO A 113 6.42 22.35 4.10
CA PRO A 113 7.00 22.25 5.45
C PRO A 113 5.99 22.49 6.57
N ASP A 114 4.88 23.15 6.28
CA ASP A 114 3.76 23.41 7.17
C ASP A 114 3.01 22.16 7.61
N ILE A 115 3.03 21.09 6.80
CA ILE A 115 2.30 19.85 7.08
C ILE A 115 3.20 18.77 7.72
N GLY A 116 4.52 19.01 7.73
CA GLY A 116 5.49 18.00 8.19
C GLY A 116 5.65 16.83 7.21
N THR A 117 6.48 15.86 7.57
CA THR A 117 6.67 14.64 6.79
C THR A 117 5.80 13.52 7.29
N SER A 118 5.23 12.71 6.39
CA SER A 118 4.62 11.47 6.78
C SER A 118 5.66 10.53 7.40
N LEU A 119 5.47 10.19 8.66
CA LEU A 119 6.28 9.18 9.36
C LEU A 119 5.68 7.77 9.24
N ASN A 120 4.73 7.59 8.33
CA ASN A 120 4.12 6.32 8.00
C ASN A 120 4.24 6.02 6.50
N ASN A 121 3.78 4.84 6.11
CA ASN A 121 3.62 4.47 4.72
C ASN A 121 2.34 3.63 4.58
N SER A 122 1.55 3.90 3.55
CA SER A 122 0.24 3.31 3.29
C SER A 122 0.26 2.16 2.28
N SER A 123 1.44 1.68 1.88
CA SER A 123 1.54 0.59 0.88
C SER A 123 0.97 -0.74 1.36
N VAL A 124 0.88 -0.93 2.68
CA VAL A 124 0.14 -2.02 3.32
C VAL A 124 -0.66 -1.44 4.49
N MET A 125 -1.93 -1.76 4.55
CA MET A 125 -2.83 -1.30 5.61
C MET A 125 -3.78 -2.41 6.05
N THR A 126 -4.21 -2.37 7.31
CA THR A 126 -5.32 -3.17 7.82
C THR A 126 -6.25 -2.31 8.66
N TRP A 127 -7.54 -2.58 8.60
CA TRP A 127 -8.54 -1.84 9.38
C TRP A 127 -9.82 -2.65 9.55
N SER A 128 -10.72 -2.12 10.38
CA SER A 128 -12.10 -2.60 10.45
C SER A 128 -13.03 -1.40 10.64
N ASN A 129 -14.01 -1.25 9.74
CA ASN A 129 -15.09 -0.25 9.85
C ASN A 129 -14.62 1.22 9.94
N GLU A 130 -13.58 1.61 9.20
CA GLU A 130 -13.03 2.99 9.19
C GLU A 130 -13.74 3.91 8.18
N THR A 131 -15.05 3.74 7.96
CA THR A 131 -15.83 4.51 6.95
C THR A 131 -15.76 6.03 7.17
N LYS A 132 -15.52 6.47 8.40
CA LYS A 132 -15.38 7.89 8.74
C LYS A 132 -14.23 8.58 7.99
N LEU A 133 -13.19 7.84 7.60
CA LEU A 133 -12.09 8.40 6.79
C LEU A 133 -12.56 8.76 5.39
N TYR A 134 -13.29 7.86 4.76
CA TYR A 134 -13.89 8.10 3.45
C TYR A 134 -14.90 9.25 3.52
N GLU A 135 -15.84 9.18 4.46
CA GLU A 135 -16.86 10.21 4.66
C GLU A 135 -16.25 11.60 4.89
N LYS A 136 -15.16 11.65 5.68
CA LYS A 136 -14.42 12.88 5.95
C LYS A 136 -13.78 13.43 4.68
N PHE A 137 -13.07 12.60 3.93
CA PHE A 137 -12.42 12.98 2.69
C PHE A 137 -13.43 13.49 1.66
N MET A 138 -14.55 12.77 1.49
CA MET A 138 -15.57 13.09 0.49
C MET A 138 -16.41 14.32 0.80
N LYS A 139 -16.29 14.92 1.99
CA LYS A 139 -16.89 16.23 2.27
C LYS A 139 -16.27 17.36 1.47
N ASP A 140 -14.97 17.29 1.23
CA ASP A 140 -14.22 18.27 0.44
C ASP A 140 -12.91 17.65 -0.08
N PRO A 141 -13.01 16.82 -1.15
CA PRO A 141 -11.82 16.15 -1.69
C PRO A 141 -10.76 17.16 -2.19
N GLU A 142 -11.18 18.26 -2.82
CA GLU A 142 -10.28 19.26 -3.36
C GLU A 142 -9.44 19.92 -2.25
N TYR A 143 -10.08 20.23 -1.11
CA TYR A 143 -9.39 20.73 0.07
C TYR A 143 -8.33 19.77 0.58
N TYR A 144 -8.66 18.48 0.72
CA TYR A 144 -7.71 17.49 1.25
C TYR A 144 -6.59 17.18 0.27
N ILE A 145 -6.89 17.13 -1.05
CA ILE A 145 -5.88 16.97 -2.10
C ILE A 145 -4.93 18.17 -2.12
N PHE A 146 -5.45 19.38 -1.95
CA PHE A 146 -4.63 20.57 -1.86
C PHE A 146 -3.82 20.65 -0.56
N LYS A 147 -4.43 20.29 0.57
CA LYS A 147 -3.81 20.34 1.90
C LYS A 147 -2.68 19.32 2.04
N TYR A 148 -2.88 18.11 1.54
CA TYR A 148 -1.92 17.02 1.65
C TYR A 148 -1.37 16.66 0.27
N ASP A 149 -0.06 16.47 0.17
CA ASP A 149 0.60 16.10 -1.08
C ASP A 149 0.66 14.56 -1.29
N GLY A 150 -0.09 13.79 -0.48
CA GLY A 150 -0.19 12.35 -0.56
C GLY A 150 -1.17 11.75 0.43
N ASP A 151 -1.69 10.58 0.08
CA ASP A 151 -2.58 9.80 0.91
C ASP A 151 -1.93 9.42 2.25
N ASP A 152 -0.65 9.09 2.28
CA ASP A 152 0.13 8.82 3.50
C ASP A 152 -0.04 9.95 4.54
N ARG A 153 0.01 11.20 4.10
CA ARG A 153 -0.13 12.35 4.99
C ARG A 153 -1.55 12.56 5.45
N PHE A 154 -2.51 12.48 4.54
CA PHE A 154 -3.92 12.52 4.91
C PHE A 154 -4.22 11.48 5.99
N LEU A 155 -3.83 10.24 5.76
CA LEU A 155 -4.07 9.14 6.68
C LEU A 155 -3.38 9.36 8.04
N SER A 156 -2.16 9.90 8.04
CA SER A 156 -1.41 10.17 9.26
C SER A 156 -2.01 11.28 10.12
N HIS A 157 -2.56 12.30 9.48
CA HIS A 157 -3.03 13.50 10.18
C HIS A 157 -4.52 13.47 10.53
N GLU A 158 -5.30 12.72 9.75
CA GLU A 158 -6.76 12.75 9.87
C GLU A 158 -7.34 11.55 10.63
N THR A 159 -6.47 10.64 11.10
CA THR A 159 -6.90 9.47 11.90
C THR A 159 -5.89 9.07 12.97
N VAL A 160 -6.35 8.21 13.86
CA VAL A 160 -5.50 7.52 14.84
C VAL A 160 -5.22 6.11 14.34
N PHE A 161 -3.95 5.75 14.26
CA PHE A 161 -3.53 4.43 13.81
C PHE A 161 -2.46 3.84 14.74
N LYS A 162 -2.26 2.53 14.63
CA LYS A 162 -1.09 1.82 15.15
C LYS A 162 -0.17 1.48 13.98
N THR A 163 0.99 0.94 14.28
CA THR A 163 1.91 0.44 13.24
C THR A 163 2.00 -1.08 13.27
N PHE A 164 2.32 -1.67 12.12
CA PHE A 164 2.75 -3.05 12.08
C PHE A 164 4.09 -3.24 12.79
N ASP A 165 4.36 -4.46 13.21
CA ASP A 165 5.69 -4.84 13.72
C ASP A 165 6.75 -4.64 12.63
N THR A 166 7.89 -4.10 13.02
CA THR A 166 8.95 -3.67 12.07
C THR A 166 9.68 -4.82 11.39
N ASN A 167 9.43 -6.05 11.79
CA ASN A 167 10.05 -7.27 11.24
C ASN A 167 9.16 -8.04 10.26
N ILE A 168 8.08 -7.45 9.74
CA ILE A 168 7.15 -8.10 8.81
C ILE A 168 7.25 -7.49 7.41
N ILE A 169 7.38 -6.16 7.34
CA ILE A 169 7.40 -5.39 6.10
C ILE A 169 8.69 -4.59 6.02
N TYR A 170 9.32 -4.57 4.86
CA TYR A 170 10.55 -3.82 4.64
C TYR A 170 10.61 -3.16 3.26
N SER A 171 11.46 -2.14 3.13
CA SER A 171 11.81 -1.61 1.82
C SER A 171 12.88 -2.51 1.18
N TYR A 172 12.62 -2.99 -0.03
CA TYR A 172 13.59 -3.78 -0.80
C TYR A 172 14.85 -2.98 -1.12
N ARG A 173 14.71 -1.67 -1.26
CA ARG A 173 15.80 -0.73 -1.40
C ARG A 173 16.25 -0.27 -0.01
N ASP A 174 17.15 -0.99 0.62
CA ASP A 174 17.61 -0.71 1.99
C ASP A 174 18.24 0.70 2.09
N GLY A 175 17.66 1.54 2.93
CA GLY A 175 18.10 2.92 3.12
C GLY A 175 17.85 3.83 1.92
N ALA A 176 17.10 3.39 0.93
CA ALA A 176 16.84 4.17 -0.26
C ALA A 176 16.04 5.42 0.05
N HIS A 177 16.66 6.50 -0.15
CA HIS A 177 16.04 7.79 -0.30
C HIS A 177 15.72 7.98 -1.78
N TRP A 178 14.51 8.44 -2.09
CA TRP A 178 14.04 8.63 -3.47
C TRP A 178 14.94 9.50 -4.36
N GLN A 179 15.88 10.21 -3.81
CA GLN A 179 16.77 11.12 -4.55
C GLN A 179 18.03 10.47 -5.10
N PHE A 180 18.32 9.20 -4.86
CA PHE A 180 19.67 8.71 -5.09
C PHE A 180 19.74 7.32 -5.71
N ASP A 181 20.78 7.14 -6.51
CA ASP A 181 21.30 5.92 -7.14
C ASP A 181 21.61 4.80 -6.14
N ASN A 182 20.76 4.65 -5.14
CA ASN A 182 20.97 3.63 -4.17
C ASN A 182 20.53 2.28 -4.71
N THR A 183 21.51 1.51 -5.16
CA THR A 183 21.37 0.17 -5.68
C THR A 183 21.48 -0.91 -4.61
N ASN A 184 21.46 -0.53 -3.34
CA ASN A 184 21.49 -1.48 -2.24
C ASN A 184 20.13 -2.17 -2.10
N PHE A 185 19.95 -3.22 -2.88
CA PHE A 185 18.84 -4.13 -2.73
C PHE A 185 19.13 -5.13 -1.63
N LYS A 186 18.18 -5.32 -0.73
CA LYS A 186 18.35 -6.25 0.37
C LYS A 186 17.14 -7.17 0.48
N TYR A 187 17.34 -8.40 0.06
CA TYR A 187 16.37 -9.45 0.31
C TYR A 187 16.43 -9.87 1.79
N ARG A 188 15.28 -9.90 2.43
CA ARG A 188 15.10 -10.30 3.83
C ARG A 188 14.15 -11.49 3.89
N PRO A 189 14.66 -12.72 3.77
CA PRO A 189 13.83 -13.91 3.67
C PRO A 189 12.97 -14.17 4.92
N GLU A 190 13.33 -13.62 6.06
CA GLU A 190 12.60 -13.71 7.32
C GLU A 190 11.37 -12.77 7.41
N TYR A 191 11.26 -11.81 6.50
CA TYR A 191 10.11 -10.90 6.43
C TYR A 191 9.01 -11.47 5.52
N SER A 192 7.86 -10.81 5.48
CA SER A 192 6.73 -11.26 4.67
C SER A 192 6.51 -10.44 3.41
N VAL A 193 6.76 -9.14 3.47
CA VAL A 193 6.45 -8.21 2.38
C VAL A 193 7.62 -7.28 2.09
N ALA A 194 8.03 -7.23 0.83
CA ALA A 194 9.00 -6.29 0.29
C ALA A 194 8.30 -5.18 -0.50
N LEU A 195 8.62 -3.93 -0.23
CA LEU A 195 8.09 -2.76 -0.92
C LEU A 195 9.07 -2.29 -1.99
N PHE A 196 8.57 -2.11 -3.22
CA PHE A 196 9.31 -1.61 -4.39
C PHE A 196 8.92 -0.16 -4.70
N HIS A 197 8.83 0.67 -3.67
CA HIS A 197 8.44 2.07 -3.84
C HIS A 197 9.38 2.85 -4.76
N GLN A 198 8.84 3.59 -5.73
CA GLN A 198 9.55 4.36 -6.75
C GLN A 198 10.41 3.49 -7.69
N LYS A 199 11.56 3.98 -8.16
CA LYS A 199 12.47 3.24 -9.04
C LYS A 199 13.57 2.52 -8.24
N PRO A 200 13.96 1.30 -8.66
CA PRO A 200 13.34 0.53 -9.75
C PRO A 200 11.97 -0.02 -9.37
N GLU A 201 11.11 -0.17 -10.37
CA GLU A 201 9.84 -0.90 -10.27
C GLU A 201 10.10 -2.41 -10.27
N ILE A 202 9.12 -3.23 -9.93
CA ILE A 202 9.27 -4.70 -9.92
C ILE A 202 9.74 -5.22 -11.30
N HIS A 203 9.18 -4.69 -12.40
CA HIS A 203 9.54 -5.12 -13.76
C HIS A 203 10.96 -4.70 -14.17
N ASP A 204 11.59 -3.77 -13.49
CA ASP A 204 13.01 -3.42 -13.70
C ASP A 204 13.96 -4.41 -12.99
N CYS A 205 13.43 -5.32 -12.15
CA CYS A 205 14.15 -6.25 -11.29
C CYS A 205 13.82 -7.73 -11.56
N LEU A 206 13.40 -8.07 -12.78
CA LEU A 206 12.95 -9.43 -13.12
C LEU A 206 14.04 -10.49 -12.97
N ASP A 207 15.31 -10.10 -12.98
CA ASP A 207 16.47 -10.95 -12.75
C ASP A 207 16.82 -11.14 -11.27
N HIS A 208 16.18 -10.42 -10.35
CA HIS A 208 16.38 -10.58 -8.91
C HIS A 208 15.62 -11.80 -8.38
N ASP A 209 16.26 -12.60 -7.54
CA ASP A 209 15.69 -13.85 -7.01
C ASP A 209 14.34 -13.65 -6.33
N ILE A 210 14.19 -12.60 -5.51
CA ILE A 210 12.90 -12.31 -4.86
C ILE A 210 11.77 -12.12 -5.88
N VAL A 211 12.06 -11.51 -7.03
CA VAL A 211 11.08 -11.27 -8.11
C VAL A 211 10.80 -12.56 -8.85
N LYS A 212 11.84 -13.29 -9.28
CA LYS A 212 11.70 -14.57 -9.98
C LYS A 212 10.86 -15.59 -9.23
N ASP A 213 11.06 -15.66 -7.89
CA ASP A 213 10.46 -16.69 -7.05
C ASP A 213 9.04 -16.33 -6.56
N ASN A 214 8.70 -15.05 -6.52
CA ASN A 214 7.50 -14.60 -5.82
C ASN A 214 6.57 -13.68 -6.63
N TRP A 215 7.02 -13.13 -7.73
CA TRP A 215 6.16 -12.31 -8.62
C TRP A 215 5.62 -13.17 -9.77
N ILE A 216 4.81 -14.16 -9.45
CA ILE A 216 4.31 -15.23 -10.32
C ILE A 216 2.79 -15.19 -10.48
#